data_66be63bba8748c8369e8e55be41e189e
#
_entry.id   66be63bba8748c8369e8e55be41e189e
#
_cell.length_a   1.000
_cell.length_b   1.000
_cell.length_c   1.000
_cell.angle_alpha   90.00
_cell.angle_beta   90.00
_cell.angle_gamma   90.00
#
_symmetry.space_group_name_H-M   'P 1'
#
loop_
_entity.id
_entity.type
_entity.pdbx_description
1 polymer ?
#
loop_
_entity_poly.entity_id
_entity_poly.type
_entity_poly.pdbx_seq_one_letter_code
_entity_poly.pdbx_strand_id
1 'polypeptide(L)'
;MLRSILMSMPASLKFLGTGGARFVVARQLRASGGTIIRAGDVTLVMDPGPGTLVRCARSRPPVDAASLDGVVLTHAHIDHSCDVNVLVDALTDGGLRHRGLLFAPRECLEGENAVVLRYLRPFLEDVVVLKPETTYRVRDLEFRTSL
;
A
#
# COMPACT_ATOMS: atom_id res chain seq x y z
N MET A 1 -15.27 -24.82 -30.98
CA MET A 1 -14.75 -25.15 -29.63
C MET A 1 -13.72 -24.12 -29.25
N LEU A 2 -14.16 -22.96 -28.70
CA LEU A 2 -13.25 -21.89 -28.26
C LEU A 2 -12.68 -22.31 -26.90
N ARG A 3 -11.41 -22.67 -26.85
CA ARG A 3 -10.66 -22.76 -25.59
C ARG A 3 -10.47 -21.34 -25.07
N SER A 4 -11.13 -21.04 -23.97
CA SER A 4 -10.88 -19.84 -23.16
C SER A 4 -9.43 -19.90 -22.71
N ILE A 5 -8.56 -19.12 -23.32
CA ILE A 5 -7.21 -18.90 -22.81
C ILE A 5 -7.38 -17.96 -21.62
N LEU A 6 -7.43 -18.51 -20.41
CA LEU A 6 -7.18 -17.77 -19.18
C LEU A 6 -5.72 -17.32 -19.25
N MET A 7 -5.48 -16.14 -19.79
CA MET A 7 -4.19 -15.47 -19.63
C MET A 7 -4.09 -15.09 -18.15
N SER A 8 -3.29 -15.84 -17.40
CA SER A 8 -2.92 -15.41 -16.06
C SER A 8 -2.14 -14.09 -16.20
N MET A 9 -2.67 -13.03 -15.63
CA MET A 9 -1.99 -11.74 -15.64
C MET A 9 -0.67 -11.88 -14.88
N PRO A 10 0.45 -11.36 -15.41
CA PRO A 10 1.72 -11.43 -14.72
C PRO A 10 1.61 -10.67 -13.39
N ALA A 11 1.88 -11.37 -12.30
CA ALA A 11 1.89 -10.80 -10.97
C ALA A 11 3.31 -10.81 -10.41
N SER A 12 3.69 -9.78 -9.67
CA SER A 12 4.99 -9.69 -9.02
C SER A 12 4.91 -9.00 -7.66
N LEU A 13 5.79 -9.41 -6.75
CA LEU A 13 6.02 -8.77 -5.47
C LEU A 13 7.45 -8.21 -5.47
N LYS A 14 7.58 -6.95 -5.06
CA LYS A 14 8.88 -6.31 -4.83
C LYS A 14 8.96 -5.85 -3.39
N PHE A 15 9.83 -6.47 -2.61
CA PHE A 15 10.15 -6.04 -1.26
C PHE A 15 11.09 -4.83 -1.30
N LEU A 16 10.66 -3.70 -0.76
CA LEU A 16 11.47 -2.49 -0.67
C LEU A 16 12.41 -2.51 0.54
N GLY A 17 12.09 -3.32 1.52
CA GLY A 17 12.89 -3.60 2.69
C GLY A 17 12.41 -4.86 3.39
N THR A 18 13.28 -5.43 4.22
CA THR A 18 13.01 -6.67 4.98
C THR A 18 13.29 -6.48 6.48
N GLY A 19 13.42 -5.23 6.92
CA GLY A 19 13.61 -4.89 8.32
C GLY A 19 12.29 -4.97 9.06
N GLY A 20 12.13 -5.99 9.87
CA GLY A 20 11.08 -6.12 10.87
C GLY A 20 11.68 -6.04 12.27
N ALA A 21 10.82 -6.01 13.29
CA ALA A 21 11.15 -5.81 14.69
C ALA A 21 11.80 -4.45 15.03
N ARG A 22 11.40 -3.91 16.17
CA ARG A 22 11.76 -2.55 16.63
C ARG A 22 13.27 -2.30 16.63
N PHE A 23 14.08 -3.29 17.04
CA PHE A 23 15.52 -3.17 17.10
C PHE A 23 16.17 -3.00 15.73
N VAL A 24 15.73 -3.79 14.74
CA VAL A 24 16.25 -3.74 13.37
C VAL A 24 15.86 -2.44 12.70
N VAL A 25 14.61 -2.01 12.89
CA VAL A 25 14.07 -0.76 12.37
C VAL A 25 14.76 0.45 13.00
N ALA A 26 14.84 0.50 14.34
CA ALA A 26 15.43 1.62 15.06
C ALA A 26 16.92 1.84 14.72
N ARG A 27 17.67 0.78 14.48
CA ARG A 27 19.09 0.85 14.11
C ARG A 27 19.35 0.83 12.61
N GLN A 28 18.30 0.73 11.80
CA GLN A 28 18.40 0.64 10.33
C GLN A 28 19.40 -0.43 9.86
N LEU A 29 19.47 -1.54 10.57
CA LEU A 29 20.31 -2.69 10.20
C LEU A 29 19.88 -3.32 8.88
N ARG A 30 18.59 -3.17 8.56
CA ARG A 30 17.98 -3.46 7.26
C ARG A 30 16.96 -2.38 6.95
N ALA A 31 16.73 -2.11 5.69
CA ALA A 31 15.67 -1.22 5.28
C ALA A 31 14.32 -1.79 5.73
N SER A 32 13.54 -0.97 6.41
CA SER A 32 12.15 -1.19 6.68
C SER A 32 11.36 -0.43 5.60
N GLY A 33 10.78 -1.09 4.70
CA GLY A 33 9.97 -0.48 3.64
C GLY A 33 8.88 -1.45 3.28
N GLY A 34 7.88 -0.95 2.57
CA GLY A 34 6.73 -1.73 2.19
C GLY A 34 7.01 -2.76 1.10
N THR A 35 5.96 -3.44 0.70
CA THR A 35 5.96 -4.36 -0.43
C THR A 35 5.16 -3.75 -1.58
N ILE A 36 5.73 -3.68 -2.77
CA ILE A 36 5.01 -3.35 -3.99
C ILE A 36 4.38 -4.62 -4.56
N ILE A 37 3.09 -4.56 -4.81
CA ILE A 37 2.30 -5.61 -5.43
C ILE A 37 1.92 -5.12 -6.83
N ARG A 38 2.27 -5.88 -7.86
CA ARG A 38 1.84 -5.62 -9.24
C ARG A 38 1.07 -6.79 -9.77
N ALA A 39 -0.08 -6.52 -10.38
CA ALA A 39 -0.86 -7.51 -11.10
C ALA A 39 -1.54 -6.84 -12.28
N GLY A 40 -1.18 -7.27 -13.49
CA GLY A 40 -1.59 -6.56 -14.70
C GLY A 40 -1.12 -5.10 -14.70
N ASP A 41 -2.05 -4.18 -14.82
CA ASP A 41 -1.83 -2.73 -14.80
C ASP A 41 -2.01 -2.09 -13.40
N VAL A 42 -2.29 -2.90 -12.37
CA VAL A 42 -2.48 -2.44 -11.00
C VAL A 42 -1.16 -2.49 -10.23
N THR A 43 -0.84 -1.40 -9.55
CA THR A 43 0.31 -1.32 -8.63
C THR A 43 -0.14 -0.80 -7.28
N LEU A 44 -0.04 -1.64 -6.26
CA LEU A 44 -0.33 -1.29 -4.86
C LEU A 44 0.96 -1.31 -4.03
N VAL A 45 0.98 -0.51 -2.97
CA VAL A 45 1.98 -0.64 -1.91
C VAL A 45 1.31 -1.16 -0.65
N MET A 46 1.89 -2.19 -0.04
CA MET A 46 1.40 -2.78 1.20
C MET A 46 2.39 -2.49 2.33
N ASP A 47 1.83 -2.09 3.48
CA ASP A 47 2.55 -1.81 4.72
C ASP A 47 3.74 -0.86 4.54
N PRO A 48 3.49 0.39 4.15
CA PRO A 48 4.54 1.38 3.92
C PRO A 48 5.20 1.84 5.24
N GLY A 49 6.15 1.05 5.70
CA GLY A 49 6.98 1.39 6.85
C GLY A 49 7.97 2.53 6.57
N PRO A 50 8.83 2.87 7.55
CA PRO A 50 9.75 4.01 7.46
C PRO A 50 10.64 3.97 6.23
N GLY A 51 10.61 5.03 5.42
CA GLY A 51 11.45 5.21 4.24
C GLY A 51 10.92 4.54 2.97
N THR A 52 9.68 4.05 2.96
CA THR A 52 9.06 3.43 1.78
C THR A 52 9.07 4.37 0.57
N LEU A 53 8.71 5.65 0.74
CA LEU A 53 8.72 6.62 -0.35
C LEU A 53 10.11 6.76 -0.98
N VAL A 54 11.14 6.88 -0.16
CA VAL A 54 12.54 6.98 -0.62
C VAL A 54 12.97 5.69 -1.32
N ARG A 55 12.54 4.55 -0.81
CA ARG A 55 12.83 3.23 -1.40
C ARG A 55 12.14 3.02 -2.74
N CYS A 56 10.92 3.50 -2.89
CA CYS A 56 10.25 3.52 -4.18
C CYS A 56 11.11 4.23 -5.22
N ALA A 57 11.50 5.47 -4.96
CA ALA A 57 12.29 6.28 -5.87
C ALA A 57 13.68 5.68 -6.19
N ARG A 58 14.31 5.03 -5.21
CA ARG A 58 15.66 4.43 -5.36
C ARG A 58 15.65 2.98 -5.82
N SER A 59 14.51 2.33 -5.92
CA SER A 59 14.43 0.94 -6.37
C SER A 59 14.80 0.79 -7.86
N ARG A 60 15.11 -0.42 -8.30
CA ARG A 60 15.43 -0.72 -9.69
C ARG A 60 14.52 -1.84 -10.22
N PRO A 61 13.71 -1.57 -11.24
CA PRO A 61 13.37 -0.22 -11.75
C PRO A 61 12.72 0.64 -10.66
N PRO A 62 12.80 1.98 -10.77
CA PRO A 62 12.15 2.90 -9.83
C PRO A 62 10.63 2.67 -9.80
N VAL A 63 10.03 2.92 -8.64
CA VAL A 63 8.58 2.96 -8.47
C VAL A 63 8.19 4.41 -8.22
N ASP A 64 7.47 4.99 -9.15
CA ASP A 64 6.91 6.33 -8.98
C ASP A 64 5.69 6.25 -8.06
N ALA A 65 5.77 6.90 -6.89
CA ALA A 65 4.69 6.92 -5.92
C ALA A 65 3.42 7.59 -6.48
N ALA A 66 3.56 8.57 -7.37
CA ALA A 66 2.42 9.22 -8.03
C ALA A 66 1.69 8.29 -9.02
N SER A 67 2.30 7.19 -9.43
CA SER A 67 1.70 6.19 -10.33
C SER A 67 1.05 5.00 -9.61
N LEU A 68 1.13 4.94 -8.28
CA LEU A 68 0.47 3.88 -7.52
C LEU A 68 -1.06 3.96 -7.66
N ASP A 69 -1.73 2.83 -7.62
CA ASP A 69 -3.20 2.73 -7.64
C ASP A 69 -3.79 2.68 -6.23
N GLY A 70 -2.97 2.42 -5.23
CA GLY A 70 -3.44 2.46 -3.85
C GLY A 70 -2.43 1.97 -2.82
N VAL A 71 -2.86 2.08 -1.58
CA VAL A 71 -2.12 1.67 -0.38
C VAL A 71 -2.95 0.66 0.40
N VAL A 72 -2.30 -0.39 0.90
CA VAL A 72 -2.91 -1.39 1.78
C VAL A 72 -2.18 -1.38 3.11
N LEU A 73 -2.90 -1.22 4.21
CA LEU A 73 -2.38 -1.41 5.57
C LEU A 73 -2.93 -2.70 6.15
N THR A 74 -2.07 -3.52 6.72
CA THR A 74 -2.50 -4.71 7.47
C THR A 74 -2.85 -4.36 8.91
N HIS A 75 -2.15 -3.40 9.52
CA HIS A 75 -2.38 -2.92 10.88
C HIS A 75 -1.68 -1.57 11.14
N ALA A 76 -1.89 -1.02 12.34
CA ALA A 76 -1.47 0.34 12.68
C ALA A 76 -0.01 0.47 13.19
N HIS A 77 0.76 -0.62 13.35
CA HIS A 77 2.12 -0.50 13.87
C HIS A 77 2.99 0.40 13.00
N ILE A 78 3.84 1.20 13.65
CA ILE A 78 4.63 2.25 13.01
C ILE A 78 5.58 1.73 11.94
N ASP A 79 6.14 0.54 12.11
CA ASP A 79 7.02 -0.09 11.12
C ASP A 79 6.28 -0.59 9.87
N HIS A 80 4.95 -0.56 9.88
CA HIS A 80 4.07 -0.87 8.75
C HIS A 80 3.30 0.33 8.20
N SER A 81 3.16 1.43 8.96
CA SER A 81 2.28 2.53 8.61
C SER A 81 2.95 3.91 8.53
N CYS A 82 4.24 4.02 8.90
CA CYS A 82 4.92 5.31 9.04
C CYS A 82 4.82 6.20 7.80
N ASP A 83 5.01 5.64 6.61
CA ASP A 83 5.01 6.39 5.36
C ASP A 83 3.63 6.47 4.68
N VAL A 84 2.55 5.94 5.29
CA VAL A 84 1.21 5.93 4.64
C VAL A 84 0.78 7.32 4.20
N ASN A 85 0.96 8.33 5.06
CA ASN A 85 0.48 9.69 4.79
C ASN A 85 1.28 10.38 3.68
N VAL A 86 2.59 10.24 3.66
CA VAL A 86 3.42 10.81 2.58
C VAL A 86 3.19 10.09 1.25
N LEU A 87 2.84 8.81 1.28
CA LEU A 87 2.48 8.08 0.05
C LEU A 87 1.10 8.48 -0.47
N VAL A 88 0.11 8.69 0.39
CA VAL A 88 -1.20 9.22 -0.01
C VAL A 88 -1.03 10.62 -0.61
N ASP A 89 -0.23 11.47 0.01
CA ASP A 89 0.07 12.81 -0.51
C ASP A 89 0.74 12.74 -1.89
N ALA A 90 1.77 11.91 -2.05
CA ALA A 90 2.45 11.72 -3.34
C ALA A 90 1.53 11.12 -4.41
N LEU A 91 0.72 10.12 -4.05
CA LEU A 91 -0.22 9.44 -4.94
C LEU A 91 -1.28 10.41 -5.50
N THR A 92 -1.71 11.36 -4.67
CA THR A 92 -2.76 12.33 -5.01
C THR A 92 -2.22 13.69 -5.49
N ASP A 93 -0.89 13.80 -5.63
CA ASP A 93 -0.21 15.05 -6.02
C ASP A 93 -0.60 16.20 -5.08
N GLY A 94 -0.50 15.97 -3.75
CA GLY A 94 -0.89 16.93 -2.73
C GLY A 94 -2.40 17.26 -2.72
N GLY A 95 -3.24 16.34 -3.18
CA GLY A 95 -4.69 16.53 -3.29
C GLY A 95 -5.14 17.20 -4.59
N LEU A 96 -4.21 17.49 -5.53
CA LEU A 96 -4.56 18.03 -6.85
C LEU A 96 -5.23 16.98 -7.76
N ARG A 97 -5.03 15.71 -7.45
CA ARG A 97 -5.62 14.58 -8.17
C ARG A 97 -6.45 13.74 -7.22
N HIS A 98 -7.75 13.69 -7.44
CA HIS A 98 -8.64 12.79 -6.74
C HIS A 98 -8.51 11.38 -7.33
N ARG A 99 -7.65 10.57 -6.72
CA ARG A 99 -7.32 9.24 -7.22
C ARG A 99 -6.77 8.32 -6.14
N GLY A 100 -6.74 7.02 -6.47
CA GLY A 100 -6.14 5.98 -5.64
C GLY A 100 -7.02 5.51 -4.50
N LEU A 101 -6.73 4.32 -4.02
CA LEU A 101 -7.50 3.63 -3.00
C LEU A 101 -6.66 3.42 -1.75
N LEU A 102 -7.29 3.52 -0.58
CA LEU A 102 -6.69 3.10 0.67
C LEU A 102 -7.51 1.96 1.27
N PHE A 103 -6.87 0.83 1.47
CA PHE A 103 -7.42 -0.32 2.19
C PHE A 103 -6.76 -0.40 3.55
N ALA A 104 -7.54 -0.29 4.62
CA ALA A 104 -6.99 -0.30 5.97
C ALA A 104 -7.99 -0.87 6.98
N PRO A 105 -7.54 -1.56 8.03
CA PRO A 105 -8.42 -1.93 9.12
C PRO A 105 -8.89 -0.68 9.88
N ARG A 106 -10.01 -0.81 10.57
CA ARG A 106 -10.67 0.31 11.28
C ARG A 106 -9.73 1.04 12.22
N GLU A 107 -8.86 0.33 12.93
CA GLU A 107 -7.90 0.91 13.87
C GLU A 107 -6.89 1.88 13.24
N CYS A 108 -6.60 1.72 11.95
CA CYS A 108 -5.72 2.66 11.22
C CYS A 108 -6.44 3.97 10.89
N LEU A 109 -7.75 3.98 10.90
CA LEU A 109 -8.61 5.08 10.45
C LEU A 109 -9.32 5.80 11.59
N GLU A 110 -9.62 5.12 12.67
CA GLU A 110 -10.48 5.63 13.74
C GLU A 110 -9.79 5.48 15.10
N GLY A 111 -10.25 6.28 16.08
CA GLY A 111 -9.74 6.25 17.44
C GLY A 111 -8.52 7.13 17.66
N GLU A 112 -7.99 7.05 18.88
CA GLU A 112 -6.89 7.88 19.37
C GLU A 112 -5.57 7.60 18.62
N ASN A 113 -5.36 6.34 18.25
CA ASN A 113 -4.12 5.86 17.61
C ASN A 113 -4.26 5.70 16.08
N ALA A 114 -5.23 6.37 15.46
CA ALA A 114 -5.39 6.35 14.01
C ALA A 114 -4.14 6.90 13.32
N VAL A 115 -3.58 6.13 12.39
CA VAL A 115 -2.32 6.46 11.70
C VAL A 115 -2.53 7.21 10.39
N VAL A 116 -3.74 7.13 9.82
CA VAL A 116 -4.08 7.82 8.58
C VAL A 116 -4.70 9.17 8.88
N LEU A 117 -4.04 10.23 8.48
CA LEU A 117 -4.48 11.60 8.74
C LEU A 117 -5.82 11.88 8.04
N ARG A 118 -6.73 12.50 8.79
CA ARG A 118 -8.11 12.73 8.31
C ARG A 118 -8.17 13.63 7.08
N TYR A 119 -7.33 14.66 7.01
CA TYR A 119 -7.37 15.64 5.93
C TYR A 119 -6.90 15.08 4.58
N LEU A 120 -6.14 13.97 4.57
CA LEU A 120 -5.69 13.32 3.33
C LEU A 120 -6.75 12.41 2.70
N ARG A 121 -7.69 11.91 3.49
CA ARG A 121 -8.67 10.92 3.03
C ARG A 121 -9.57 11.43 1.90
N PRO A 122 -10.05 12.68 1.91
CA PRO A 122 -10.83 13.23 0.80
C PRO A 122 -10.07 13.36 -0.52
N PHE A 123 -8.74 13.22 -0.52
CA PHE A 123 -7.94 13.25 -1.75
C PHE A 123 -8.00 11.92 -2.52
N LEU A 124 -8.35 10.83 -1.83
CA LEU A 124 -8.48 9.49 -2.40
C LEU A 124 -9.86 9.28 -3.02
N GLU A 125 -9.93 8.43 -4.03
CA GLU A 125 -11.21 7.96 -4.61
C GLU A 125 -12.05 7.23 -3.58
N ASP A 126 -11.42 6.40 -2.75
CA ASP A 126 -12.12 5.69 -1.68
C ASP A 126 -11.16 5.27 -0.55
N VAL A 127 -11.72 5.15 0.64
CA VAL A 127 -11.08 4.62 1.84
C VAL A 127 -11.87 3.42 2.33
N VAL A 128 -11.39 2.24 2.02
CA VAL A 128 -12.06 0.96 2.24
C VAL A 128 -11.63 0.36 3.57
N VAL A 129 -12.58 0.15 4.47
CA VAL A 129 -12.33 -0.55 5.74
C VAL A 129 -12.20 -2.04 5.49
N LEU A 130 -11.04 -2.59 5.79
CA LEU A 130 -10.81 -4.04 5.70
C LEU A 130 -11.59 -4.79 6.79
N LYS A 131 -12.17 -5.90 6.40
CA LYS A 131 -12.90 -6.84 7.27
C LYS A 131 -12.30 -8.23 7.10
N PRO A 132 -12.31 -9.08 8.12
CA PRO A 132 -11.88 -10.48 8.00
C PRO A 132 -12.66 -11.23 6.93
N GLU A 133 -12.02 -12.23 6.33
CA GLU A 133 -12.63 -13.18 5.35
C GLU A 133 -13.36 -12.49 4.18
N THR A 134 -12.92 -11.28 3.80
CA THR A 134 -13.58 -10.48 2.78
C THR A 134 -12.70 -10.35 1.54
N THR A 135 -13.31 -10.47 0.36
CA THR A 135 -12.64 -10.27 -0.93
C THR A 135 -12.80 -8.83 -1.38
N TYR A 136 -11.72 -8.24 -1.84
CA TYR A 136 -11.64 -6.88 -2.38
C TYR A 136 -11.12 -6.92 -3.81
N ARG A 137 -11.50 -5.92 -4.59
CA ARG A 137 -11.07 -5.83 -5.99
C ARG A 137 -10.59 -4.43 -6.33
N VAL A 138 -9.48 -4.38 -7.06
CA VAL A 138 -8.95 -3.17 -7.69
C VAL A 138 -8.76 -3.48 -9.16
N ARG A 139 -9.61 -2.98 -10.03
CA ARG A 139 -9.70 -3.39 -11.44
C ARG A 139 -9.73 -4.92 -11.56
N ASP A 140 -8.72 -5.51 -12.17
CA ASP A 140 -8.61 -6.97 -12.37
C ASP A 140 -7.88 -7.69 -11.24
N LEU A 141 -7.25 -6.95 -10.31
CA LEU A 141 -6.63 -7.52 -9.13
C LEU A 141 -7.70 -7.83 -8.07
N GLU A 142 -7.73 -9.08 -7.65
CA GLU A 142 -8.54 -9.53 -6.53
C GLU A 142 -7.63 -10.00 -5.40
N PHE A 143 -7.94 -9.62 -4.17
CA PHE A 143 -7.27 -10.12 -2.97
C PHE A 143 -8.27 -10.37 -1.85
N ARG A 144 -7.94 -11.28 -0.96
CA ARG A 144 -8.78 -11.64 0.19
C ARG A 144 -8.01 -11.42 1.49
N THR A 145 -8.70 -10.88 2.48
CA THR A 145 -8.20 -10.84 3.85
C THR A 145 -8.42 -12.18 4.53
N SER A 146 -7.46 -12.61 5.35
CA SER A 146 -7.62 -13.71 6.31
C SER A 146 -7.95 -13.18 7.71
N LEU A 147 -8.22 -14.09 8.65
CA LEU A 147 -8.37 -13.78 10.07
C LEU A 147 -7.05 -13.32 10.68
#